data_2979b5a956813e2274462bb9b60ef611
#
_entry.id   2979b5a956813e2274462bb9b60ef611
#
_cell.length_a   1.000
_cell.length_b   1.000
_cell.length_c   1.000
_cell.angle_alpha   90.00
_cell.angle_beta   90.00
_cell.angle_gamma   90.00
#
_symmetry.space_group_name_H-M   'P 1'
#
loop_
_entity.id
_entity.type
_entity.pdbx_description
1 polymer ?
#
loop_
_entity_poly.entity_id
_entity_poly.type
_entity_poly.pdbx_seq_one_letter_code
_entity_poly.pdbx_strand_id
1 'polypeptide(L)'
;MSIMNKEDLLKKQAEAQNTLKSFTCRVLVCSGTGCIASGAQKIYDEMESLCRNLDWVSVEMQKDVPHIGVVKTGCQGLCELGPLVRIEPYDYQYVHVQVEDCKEIVERTIMEGEPITRLFYCDHDTVCPHPSDIPFLNQQTRIVLENCGNIDAESIDEYIAAGGFQAMAKAFFDMTPQEVIDEVTKSGLRGRGGAGFPAGKKWSQVARQKEKERYVVCNGDEGDPGAFMDGSVMEGDPYKMIEGMIIAAYAVGAENGYIYVRAEYPLSVKRLHMAMEQAEAYGLLGDNILGSGFNFHLHINRGAGAFVCGEGSALTASIEGNRGMPRVKPPRTVEKGLWEKPTVLNNVETYANVPKIILKGADWFRTIGTEGSPGTKTFSLTGAIENTGLIEVPMGTNLRHIIYDIGGGLKSGAAFKGVQIGGPSGGCLIDDQLDRPLDFDSVKKLDAIMGSGGLVVMDENTCMVEVARFFMSFTQRESCGKCVPCREGTKRMLEILERIVEGKGEMSDLDELEELATMVQKMALCGLGKSAPLPVISTLKRFRDEYEEHIRDKKCRAKVCTALRQFHINPEFCIGCGKCAKNCPAGAISGKIKHPYHINNDLCIKCGACKDNCNFDAVYVEA
;
A
#
# COMPACT_ATOMS: atom_id res chain seq x y z
N MET A 1 -2.15 -6.72 34.75
CA MET A 1 -1.19 -7.58 35.48
C MET A 1 -0.04 -7.82 34.53
N SER A 2 1.20 -7.57 34.91
CA SER A 2 2.35 -7.80 34.04
C SER A 2 2.51 -9.31 33.78
N ILE A 3 2.79 -9.68 32.54
CA ILE A 3 3.03 -11.07 32.10
C ILE A 3 4.51 -11.36 32.31
N MET A 4 4.83 -12.28 33.22
CA MET A 4 6.20 -12.51 33.67
C MET A 4 6.81 -13.81 33.15
N ASN A 5 6.05 -14.63 32.43
CA ASN A 5 6.51 -15.90 31.85
C ASN A 5 5.52 -16.43 30.80
N LYS A 6 5.88 -17.55 30.19
CA LYS A 6 5.08 -18.22 29.15
C LYS A 6 3.70 -18.68 29.66
N GLU A 7 3.61 -19.11 30.92
CA GLU A 7 2.35 -19.60 31.51
C GLU A 7 1.38 -18.44 31.74
N ASP A 8 1.88 -17.28 32.21
CA ASP A 8 1.06 -16.08 32.35
C ASP A 8 0.51 -15.60 31.01
N LEU A 9 1.31 -15.70 29.93
CA LEU A 9 0.87 -15.34 28.58
C LEU A 9 -0.26 -16.28 28.11
N LEU A 10 -0.12 -17.60 28.32
CA LEU A 10 -1.16 -18.57 27.96
C LEU A 10 -2.44 -18.34 28.78
N LYS A 11 -2.32 -18.05 30.07
CA LYS A 11 -3.46 -17.69 30.91
C LYS A 11 -4.15 -16.42 30.40
N LYS A 12 -3.38 -15.38 30.11
CA LYS A 12 -3.91 -14.13 29.55
C LYS A 12 -4.61 -14.35 28.22
N GLN A 13 -4.06 -15.21 27.37
CA GLN A 13 -4.68 -15.60 26.10
C GLN A 13 -6.05 -16.26 26.34
N ALA A 14 -6.13 -17.20 27.28
CA ALA A 14 -7.38 -17.87 27.60
C ALA A 14 -8.43 -16.88 28.16
N GLU A 15 -8.01 -15.96 29.05
CA GLU A 15 -8.86 -14.90 29.56
C GLU A 15 -9.41 -14.00 28.45
N ALA A 16 -8.54 -13.52 27.55
CA ALA A 16 -8.92 -12.68 26.42
C ALA A 16 -9.87 -13.41 25.45
N GLN A 17 -9.61 -14.69 25.17
CA GLN A 17 -10.51 -15.53 24.36
C GLN A 17 -11.88 -15.70 25.02
N ASN A 18 -11.94 -15.87 26.34
CA ASN A 18 -13.20 -15.98 27.07
C ASN A 18 -13.97 -14.66 27.03
N THR A 19 -13.29 -13.53 27.13
CA THR A 19 -13.91 -12.21 26.96
C THR A 19 -14.52 -12.06 25.58
N LEU A 20 -13.81 -12.44 24.51
CA LEU A 20 -14.35 -12.40 23.15
C LEU A 20 -15.57 -13.30 22.97
N LYS A 21 -15.57 -14.50 23.57
CA LYS A 21 -16.70 -15.42 23.54
C LYS A 21 -17.90 -14.95 24.34
N SER A 22 -17.74 -14.01 25.26
CA SER A 22 -18.86 -13.44 26.02
C SER A 22 -19.72 -12.49 25.19
N PHE A 23 -19.18 -11.91 24.10
CA PHE A 23 -19.97 -11.14 23.15
C PHE A 23 -20.91 -12.05 22.37
N THR A 24 -22.17 -11.71 22.33
CA THR A 24 -23.18 -12.38 21.48
C THR A 24 -23.16 -11.80 20.06
N CYS A 25 -22.73 -10.55 19.93
CA CYS A 25 -22.58 -9.87 18.65
C CYS A 25 -21.35 -8.94 18.70
N ARG A 26 -20.62 -8.87 17.60
CA ARG A 26 -19.54 -7.89 17.41
C ARG A 26 -19.77 -7.11 16.13
N VAL A 27 -19.61 -5.80 16.21
CA VAL A 27 -19.67 -4.86 15.10
C VAL A 27 -18.24 -4.42 14.76
N LEU A 28 -17.72 -4.92 13.67
CA LEU A 28 -16.35 -4.66 13.24
C LEU A 28 -16.34 -3.52 12.20
N VAL A 29 -16.02 -2.32 12.65
CA VAL A 29 -15.95 -1.12 11.79
C VAL A 29 -14.55 -0.99 11.23
N CYS A 30 -14.41 -1.00 9.91
CA CYS A 30 -13.13 -0.73 9.25
C CYS A 30 -12.66 0.68 9.58
N SER A 31 -11.53 0.78 10.28
CA SER A 31 -10.95 2.04 10.74
C SER A 31 -9.53 2.25 10.19
N GLY A 32 -9.25 1.77 8.96
CA GLY A 32 -8.09 2.19 8.18
C GLY A 32 -8.28 3.60 7.63
N THR A 33 -7.18 4.27 7.30
CA THR A 33 -7.16 5.69 6.86
C THR A 33 -8.19 5.99 5.77
N GLY A 34 -8.37 5.13 4.76
CA GLY A 34 -9.36 5.35 3.69
C GLY A 34 -10.80 5.37 4.19
N CYS A 35 -11.20 4.40 5.02
CA CYS A 35 -12.54 4.35 5.59
C CYS A 35 -12.80 5.50 6.58
N ILE A 36 -11.79 5.90 7.38
CA ILE A 36 -11.90 7.07 8.26
C ILE A 36 -12.15 8.34 7.44
N ALA A 37 -11.43 8.52 6.34
CA ALA A 37 -11.63 9.66 5.43
C ALA A 37 -13.05 9.68 4.82
N SER A 38 -13.66 8.51 4.63
CA SER A 38 -15.03 8.33 4.14
C SER A 38 -16.10 8.36 5.25
N GLY A 39 -15.74 8.63 6.51
CA GLY A 39 -16.68 8.82 7.61
C GLY A 39 -16.83 7.66 8.61
N ALA A 40 -16.00 6.60 8.53
CA ALA A 40 -16.09 5.43 9.40
C ALA A 40 -16.01 5.75 10.92
N GLN A 41 -15.30 6.83 11.30
CA GLN A 41 -15.27 7.24 12.70
C GLN A 41 -16.65 7.63 13.23
N LYS A 42 -17.46 8.35 12.42
CA LYS A 42 -18.83 8.73 12.79
C LYS A 42 -19.74 7.51 12.91
N ILE A 43 -19.55 6.53 12.02
CA ILE A 43 -20.27 5.25 12.06
C ILE A 43 -19.94 4.49 13.34
N TYR A 44 -18.66 4.42 13.71
CA TYR A 44 -18.22 3.81 14.97
C TYR A 44 -18.87 4.49 16.18
N ASP A 45 -18.79 5.81 16.26
CA ASP A 45 -19.33 6.59 17.38
C ASP A 45 -20.84 6.42 17.51
N GLU A 46 -21.58 6.40 16.39
CA GLU A 46 -23.03 6.18 16.36
C GLU A 46 -23.39 4.75 16.77
N MET A 47 -22.68 3.73 16.22
CA MET A 47 -22.88 2.33 16.60
C MET A 47 -22.63 2.11 18.09
N GLU A 48 -21.53 2.67 18.63
CA GLU A 48 -21.22 2.57 20.05
C GLU A 48 -22.32 3.20 20.91
N SER A 49 -22.82 4.38 20.52
CA SER A 49 -23.89 5.07 21.21
C SER A 49 -25.19 4.28 21.20
N LEU A 50 -25.59 3.75 20.05
CA LEU A 50 -26.80 2.95 19.91
C LEU A 50 -26.72 1.64 20.71
N CYS A 51 -25.59 0.94 20.67
CA CYS A 51 -25.39 -0.32 21.38
C CYS A 51 -25.36 -0.12 22.91
N ARG A 52 -24.71 0.93 23.41
CA ARG A 52 -24.74 1.28 24.85
C ARG A 52 -26.17 1.57 25.35
N ASN A 53 -26.99 2.22 24.54
CA ASN A 53 -28.37 2.50 24.90
C ASN A 53 -29.21 1.22 25.01
N LEU A 54 -28.88 0.18 24.23
CA LEU A 54 -29.52 -1.14 24.34
C LEU A 54 -29.15 -1.85 25.64
N ASP A 55 -27.89 -1.81 26.06
CA ASP A 55 -27.45 -2.35 27.36
C ASP A 55 -28.22 -1.71 28.53
N TRP A 56 -28.47 -0.40 28.45
CA TRP A 56 -29.27 0.30 29.48
C TRP A 56 -30.73 -0.12 29.47
N VAL A 57 -31.36 -0.28 28.31
CA VAL A 57 -32.74 -0.78 28.16
C VAL A 57 -32.88 -2.21 28.69
N SER A 58 -31.86 -3.07 28.54
CA SER A 58 -31.90 -4.44 29.06
C SER A 58 -31.92 -4.47 30.58
N VAL A 59 -31.17 -3.61 31.24
CA VAL A 59 -31.12 -3.52 32.72
C VAL A 59 -32.45 -3.02 33.29
N GLU A 60 -33.04 -2.01 32.67
CA GLU A 60 -34.33 -1.45 33.16
C GLU A 60 -35.56 -2.32 32.83
N MET A 61 -35.55 -2.97 31.65
CA MET A 61 -36.74 -3.71 31.16
C MET A 61 -36.67 -5.23 31.34
N GLN A 62 -35.58 -5.76 31.92
CA GLN A 62 -35.33 -7.21 32.07
C GLN A 62 -35.50 -8.01 30.77
N LYS A 63 -35.12 -7.43 29.64
CA LYS A 63 -35.09 -8.10 28.34
C LYS A 63 -33.70 -8.71 28.09
N ASP A 64 -33.65 -9.90 27.53
CA ASP A 64 -32.44 -10.50 27.02
C ASP A 64 -31.96 -9.66 25.83
N VAL A 65 -31.00 -8.76 26.08
CA VAL A 65 -30.33 -7.97 25.05
C VAL A 65 -28.96 -8.57 24.80
N PRO A 66 -28.52 -8.68 23.53
CA PRO A 66 -27.20 -9.21 23.23
C PRO A 66 -26.09 -8.35 23.83
N HIS A 67 -25.07 -9.00 24.40
CA HIS A 67 -23.83 -8.33 24.80
C HIS A 67 -23.02 -7.98 23.54
N ILE A 68 -23.00 -6.70 23.17
CA ILE A 68 -22.49 -6.21 21.88
C ILE A 68 -21.14 -5.54 22.09
N GLY A 69 -20.15 -5.97 21.29
CA GLY A 69 -18.85 -5.30 21.18
C GLY A 69 -18.75 -4.50 19.89
N VAL A 70 -18.50 -3.20 19.95
CA VAL A 70 -18.21 -2.37 18.79
C VAL A 70 -16.70 -2.10 18.75
N VAL A 71 -16.01 -2.48 17.69
CA VAL A 71 -14.55 -2.45 17.61
C VAL A 71 -14.05 -1.77 16.34
N LYS A 72 -12.86 -1.15 16.45
CA LYS A 72 -12.14 -0.50 15.36
C LYS A 72 -11.14 -1.46 14.75
N THR A 73 -11.48 -2.07 13.63
CA THR A 73 -10.55 -2.97 12.95
C THR A 73 -9.54 -2.23 12.08
N GLY A 74 -8.48 -2.91 11.66
CA GLY A 74 -7.64 -2.49 10.57
C GLY A 74 -8.37 -2.53 9.23
N CYS A 75 -7.64 -2.22 8.14
CA CYS A 75 -8.20 -2.23 6.79
C CYS A 75 -8.72 -3.64 6.44
N GLN A 76 -9.98 -3.72 6.04
CA GLN A 76 -10.62 -4.98 5.60
C GLN A 76 -10.28 -5.33 4.14
N GLY A 77 -9.66 -4.42 3.38
CA GLY A 77 -9.12 -4.66 2.04
C GLY A 77 -9.91 -4.00 0.90
N LEU A 78 -11.22 -3.87 0.99
CA LEU A 78 -12.10 -3.30 -0.05
C LEU A 78 -12.18 -1.76 0.08
N CYS A 79 -11.07 -1.06 -0.23
CA CYS A 79 -10.90 0.35 0.12
C CYS A 79 -11.87 1.30 -0.60
N GLU A 80 -12.25 1.00 -1.84
CA GLU A 80 -13.17 1.84 -2.63
C GLU A 80 -14.63 1.71 -2.17
N LEU A 81 -14.96 0.58 -1.53
CA LEU A 81 -16.32 0.26 -1.06
C LEU A 81 -16.57 0.71 0.39
N GLY A 82 -15.61 1.41 0.99
CA GLY A 82 -15.75 1.93 2.35
C GLY A 82 -16.77 3.07 2.48
N PRO A 83 -17.28 3.30 3.69
CA PRO A 83 -17.03 2.61 4.95
C PRO A 83 -17.58 1.19 5.01
N LEU A 84 -16.79 0.28 5.62
CA LEU A 84 -17.12 -1.15 5.74
C LEU A 84 -17.49 -1.49 7.18
N VAL A 85 -18.58 -2.27 7.35
CA VAL A 85 -19.00 -2.79 8.65
C VAL A 85 -19.30 -4.28 8.51
N ARG A 86 -18.69 -5.09 9.38
CA ARG A 86 -18.95 -6.54 9.44
C ARG A 86 -19.61 -6.89 10.75
N ILE A 87 -20.62 -7.76 10.71
CA ILE A 87 -21.43 -8.14 11.87
C ILE A 87 -21.24 -9.62 12.18
N GLU A 88 -20.61 -9.93 13.32
CA GLU A 88 -20.55 -11.30 13.87
C GLU A 88 -21.73 -11.54 14.84
N PRO A 89 -22.27 -12.77 14.94
CA PRO A 89 -21.81 -14.03 14.33
C PRO A 89 -22.34 -14.29 12.92
N TYR A 90 -23.15 -13.40 12.36
CA TYR A 90 -23.77 -13.61 11.04
C TYR A 90 -22.75 -13.56 9.89
N ASP A 91 -21.58 -12.96 10.13
CA ASP A 91 -20.53 -12.71 9.14
C ASP A 91 -21.01 -11.88 7.93
N TYR A 92 -21.98 -10.99 8.16
CA TYR A 92 -22.47 -10.09 7.13
C TYR A 92 -21.48 -8.95 6.89
N GLN A 93 -21.06 -8.78 5.63
CA GLN A 93 -20.16 -7.71 5.20
C GLN A 93 -20.95 -6.60 4.51
N TYR A 94 -21.16 -5.50 5.20
CA TYR A 94 -21.80 -4.31 4.66
C TYR A 94 -20.79 -3.34 4.06
N VAL A 95 -21.11 -2.76 2.89
CA VAL A 95 -20.31 -1.82 2.14
C VAL A 95 -21.02 -0.47 2.02
N HIS A 96 -20.28 0.62 1.76
CA HIS A 96 -20.82 1.97 1.61
C HIS A 96 -21.75 2.43 2.75
N VAL A 97 -21.52 1.93 3.96
CA VAL A 97 -22.38 2.22 5.12
C VAL A 97 -22.35 3.71 5.44
N GLN A 98 -23.52 4.28 5.69
CA GLN A 98 -23.68 5.66 6.14
C GLN A 98 -24.11 5.72 7.60
N VAL A 99 -23.99 6.88 8.24
CA VAL A 99 -24.40 7.05 9.64
C VAL A 99 -25.90 6.76 9.82
N GLU A 100 -26.70 7.11 8.82
CA GLU A 100 -28.16 6.89 8.77
C GLU A 100 -28.54 5.39 8.77
N ASP A 101 -27.64 4.52 8.29
CA ASP A 101 -27.83 3.07 8.26
C ASP A 101 -27.63 2.42 9.64
N CYS A 102 -26.90 3.08 10.54
CA CYS A 102 -26.52 2.50 11.84
C CYS A 102 -27.73 2.03 12.64
N LYS A 103 -28.79 2.84 12.68
CA LYS A 103 -30.01 2.49 13.40
C LYS A 103 -30.69 1.25 12.80
N GLU A 104 -30.81 1.17 11.47
CA GLU A 104 -31.38 0.01 10.79
C GLU A 104 -30.55 -1.25 11.02
N ILE A 105 -29.20 -1.13 10.99
CA ILE A 105 -28.29 -2.26 11.28
C ILE A 105 -28.53 -2.78 12.70
N VAL A 106 -28.65 -1.88 13.68
CA VAL A 106 -28.91 -2.29 15.07
C VAL A 106 -30.27 -2.96 15.21
N GLU A 107 -31.33 -2.34 14.71
CA GLU A 107 -32.71 -2.84 14.88
C GLU A 107 -32.92 -4.16 14.13
N ARG A 108 -32.52 -4.26 12.85
CA ARG A 108 -32.80 -5.44 12.03
C ARG A 108 -31.70 -6.50 12.14
N THR A 109 -30.43 -6.12 11.97
CA THR A 109 -29.39 -7.15 11.92
C THR A 109 -28.97 -7.61 13.30
N ILE A 110 -28.72 -6.69 14.24
CA ILE A 110 -28.22 -7.09 15.57
C ILE A 110 -29.34 -7.68 16.42
N MET A 111 -30.53 -7.07 16.44
CA MET A 111 -31.62 -7.48 17.30
C MET A 111 -32.50 -8.61 16.73
N GLU A 112 -32.70 -8.64 15.41
CA GLU A 112 -33.60 -9.57 14.74
C GLU A 112 -32.89 -10.63 13.90
N GLY A 113 -31.58 -10.44 13.61
CA GLY A 113 -30.78 -11.32 12.75
C GLY A 113 -31.06 -11.18 11.26
N GLU A 114 -31.86 -10.16 10.88
CA GLU A 114 -32.24 -9.96 9.49
C GLU A 114 -31.19 -9.18 8.68
N PRO A 115 -30.80 -9.67 7.50
CA PRO A 115 -29.85 -8.96 6.65
C PRO A 115 -30.45 -7.72 5.99
N ILE A 116 -29.59 -6.73 5.72
CA ILE A 116 -29.94 -5.53 4.93
C ILE A 116 -29.34 -5.67 3.55
N THR A 117 -30.09 -6.25 2.63
CA THR A 117 -29.60 -6.66 1.29
C THR A 117 -28.98 -5.52 0.49
N ARG A 118 -29.49 -4.28 0.62
CA ARG A 118 -28.98 -3.12 -0.10
C ARG A 118 -27.54 -2.71 0.29
N LEU A 119 -27.07 -3.16 1.44
CA LEU A 119 -25.74 -2.88 1.96
C LEU A 119 -24.72 -3.98 1.62
N PHE A 120 -25.12 -5.06 0.98
CA PHE A 120 -24.22 -6.10 0.57
C PHE A 120 -23.45 -5.73 -0.70
N TYR A 121 -22.25 -6.28 -0.81
CA TYR A 121 -21.49 -6.25 -2.06
C TYR A 121 -22.24 -7.05 -3.14
N CYS A 122 -22.23 -6.53 -4.36
CA CYS A 122 -22.76 -7.24 -5.52
C CYS A 122 -21.65 -7.48 -6.52
N ASP A 123 -21.40 -8.75 -6.85
CA ASP A 123 -20.55 -9.14 -7.95
C ASP A 123 -21.42 -9.34 -9.19
N HIS A 124 -21.44 -8.36 -10.09
CA HIS A 124 -22.42 -8.27 -11.17
C HIS A 124 -23.86 -8.37 -10.64
N ASP A 125 -24.56 -9.45 -10.96
CA ASP A 125 -25.94 -9.71 -10.51
C ASP A 125 -26.02 -10.58 -9.24
N THR A 126 -24.88 -10.95 -8.65
CA THR A 126 -24.81 -11.84 -7.48
C THR A 126 -24.59 -11.05 -6.21
N VAL A 127 -25.52 -11.15 -5.26
CA VAL A 127 -25.38 -10.56 -3.92
C VAL A 127 -24.45 -11.43 -3.08
N CYS A 128 -23.43 -10.83 -2.49
CA CYS A 128 -22.41 -11.49 -1.66
C CYS A 128 -22.52 -11.02 -0.21
N PRO A 129 -23.26 -11.74 0.65
CA PRO A 129 -23.46 -11.33 2.04
C PRO A 129 -22.22 -11.47 2.92
N HIS A 130 -21.36 -12.47 2.63
CA HIS A 130 -20.24 -12.84 3.48
C HIS A 130 -18.91 -12.55 2.80
N PRO A 131 -17.84 -12.27 3.57
CA PRO A 131 -16.48 -12.12 3.02
C PRO A 131 -16.03 -13.31 2.16
N SER A 132 -16.46 -14.52 2.52
CA SER A 132 -16.18 -15.75 1.77
C SER A 132 -16.83 -15.80 0.38
N ASP A 133 -17.86 -15.00 0.14
CA ASP A 133 -18.58 -14.96 -1.13
C ASP A 133 -17.97 -13.91 -2.09
N ILE A 134 -17.17 -12.99 -1.56
CA ILE A 134 -16.57 -11.88 -2.30
C ILE A 134 -15.27 -12.34 -2.97
N PRO A 135 -15.18 -12.41 -4.33
CA PRO A 135 -13.99 -12.90 -5.03
C PRO A 135 -12.71 -12.16 -4.62
N PHE A 136 -12.79 -10.85 -4.42
CA PHE A 136 -11.67 -10.04 -3.96
C PHE A 136 -11.09 -10.53 -2.62
N LEU A 137 -11.87 -11.07 -1.71
CA LEU A 137 -11.45 -11.50 -0.38
C LEU A 137 -11.10 -12.99 -0.31
N ASN A 138 -11.89 -13.86 -0.97
CA ASN A 138 -11.78 -15.31 -0.80
C ASN A 138 -10.65 -15.94 -1.61
N GLN A 139 -10.10 -15.25 -2.61
CA GLN A 139 -8.98 -15.73 -3.44
C GLN A 139 -7.60 -15.30 -2.93
N GLN A 140 -7.52 -14.76 -1.72
CA GLN A 140 -6.29 -14.34 -1.07
C GLN A 140 -5.77 -15.40 -0.08
N THR A 141 -4.46 -15.34 0.19
CA THR A 141 -3.80 -16.08 1.28
C THR A 141 -3.18 -15.05 2.22
N ARG A 142 -3.81 -14.83 3.37
CA ARG A 142 -3.38 -13.79 4.31
C ARG A 142 -2.53 -14.37 5.44
N ILE A 143 -1.29 -13.92 5.55
CA ILE A 143 -0.35 -14.19 6.64
C ILE A 143 -0.09 -12.90 7.41
N VAL A 144 0.30 -11.85 6.70
CA VAL A 144 0.58 -10.51 7.25
C VAL A 144 -0.72 -9.83 7.63
N LEU A 145 -1.71 -9.90 6.74
CA LEU A 145 -3.02 -9.24 6.89
C LEU A 145 -4.08 -10.11 7.58
N GLU A 146 -3.73 -11.26 8.15
CA GLU A 146 -4.72 -12.20 8.72
C GLU A 146 -5.59 -11.59 9.82
N ASN A 147 -5.03 -10.70 10.62
CA ASN A 147 -5.74 -10.01 11.71
C ASN A 147 -6.41 -8.71 11.26
N CYS A 148 -5.97 -8.13 10.13
CA CYS A 148 -6.55 -6.90 9.60
C CYS A 148 -8.02 -7.12 9.22
N GLY A 149 -8.92 -6.36 9.85
CA GLY A 149 -10.36 -6.52 9.68
C GLY A 149 -11.03 -7.54 10.63
N ASN A 150 -10.26 -8.30 11.42
CA ASN A 150 -10.76 -9.36 12.28
C ASN A 150 -10.61 -9.08 13.78
N ILE A 151 -9.64 -8.24 14.16
CA ILE A 151 -9.40 -7.86 15.55
C ILE A 151 -9.54 -6.34 15.73
N ASP A 152 -9.73 -5.91 16.98
CA ASP A 152 -9.58 -4.52 17.36
C ASP A 152 -8.11 -4.13 17.27
N ALA A 153 -7.80 -3.22 16.34
CA ALA A 153 -6.43 -2.76 16.11
C ALA A 153 -5.86 -1.92 17.28
N GLU A 154 -6.74 -1.51 18.21
CA GLU A 154 -6.38 -0.71 19.39
C GLU A 154 -6.30 -1.56 20.67
N SER A 155 -6.47 -2.90 20.59
CA SER A 155 -6.49 -3.83 21.72
C SER A 155 -5.40 -4.89 21.67
N ILE A 156 -4.45 -4.84 22.59
CA ILE A 156 -3.45 -5.89 22.78
C ILE A 156 -4.08 -7.23 23.20
N ASP A 157 -5.20 -7.19 23.92
CA ASP A 157 -5.89 -8.39 24.38
C ASP A 157 -6.45 -9.18 23.19
N GLU A 158 -6.98 -8.51 22.16
CA GLU A 158 -7.46 -9.20 20.97
C GLU A 158 -6.29 -9.79 20.14
N TYR A 159 -5.17 -9.09 20.08
CA TYR A 159 -3.96 -9.67 19.47
C TYR A 159 -3.46 -10.92 20.23
N ILE A 160 -3.42 -10.86 21.57
CA ILE A 160 -3.07 -12.02 22.42
C ILE A 160 -4.08 -13.15 22.24
N ALA A 161 -5.39 -12.86 22.19
CA ALA A 161 -6.43 -13.84 21.93
C ALA A 161 -6.25 -14.58 20.59
N ALA A 162 -5.79 -13.86 19.57
CA ALA A 162 -5.45 -14.39 18.24
C ALA A 162 -4.13 -15.19 18.21
N GLY A 163 -3.43 -15.33 19.35
CA GLY A 163 -2.16 -16.04 19.48
C GLY A 163 -0.93 -15.15 19.37
N GLY A 164 -1.09 -13.86 19.51
CA GLY A 164 0.01 -12.89 19.53
C GLY A 164 0.97 -13.12 20.68
N PHE A 165 2.23 -12.72 20.48
CA PHE A 165 3.38 -12.89 21.36
C PHE A 165 3.79 -14.33 21.70
N GLN A 166 3.08 -15.34 21.18
CA GLN A 166 3.46 -16.74 21.34
C GLN A 166 4.75 -17.08 20.57
N ALA A 167 4.98 -16.43 19.43
CA ALA A 167 6.23 -16.60 18.68
C ALA A 167 7.43 -16.04 19.44
N MET A 168 7.28 -14.88 20.07
CA MET A 168 8.28 -14.28 20.92
C MET A 168 8.57 -15.18 22.14
N ALA A 169 7.54 -15.69 22.81
CA ALA A 169 7.71 -16.63 23.93
C ALA A 169 8.45 -17.89 23.49
N LYS A 170 8.12 -18.47 22.33
CA LYS A 170 8.84 -19.62 21.76
C LYS A 170 10.30 -19.27 21.47
N ALA A 171 10.57 -18.10 20.87
CA ALA A 171 11.93 -17.66 20.59
C ALA A 171 12.79 -17.52 21.85
N PHE A 172 12.22 -16.96 22.94
CA PHE A 172 12.95 -16.68 24.16
C PHE A 172 13.22 -17.92 25.03
N PHE A 173 12.27 -18.85 25.08
CA PHE A 173 12.34 -20.00 26.01
C PHE A 173 12.68 -21.32 25.35
N ASP A 174 12.38 -21.47 24.05
CA ASP A 174 12.52 -22.75 23.35
C ASP A 174 13.64 -22.71 22.28
N MET A 175 14.24 -21.53 21.99
CA MET A 175 15.25 -21.36 20.94
C MET A 175 16.41 -20.48 21.41
N THR A 176 17.59 -20.77 20.92
CA THR A 176 18.74 -19.87 21.03
C THR A 176 18.67 -18.76 19.96
N PRO A 177 19.35 -17.62 20.17
CA PRO A 177 19.43 -16.55 19.14
C PRO A 177 19.89 -17.06 17.76
N GLN A 178 20.83 -18.01 17.72
CA GLN A 178 21.31 -18.59 16.46
C GLN A 178 20.25 -19.46 15.79
N GLU A 179 19.50 -20.26 16.53
CA GLU A 179 18.40 -21.08 15.99
C GLU A 179 17.28 -20.20 15.40
N VAL A 180 16.99 -19.03 15.98
CA VAL A 180 16.05 -18.05 15.41
C VAL A 180 16.57 -17.53 14.06
N ILE A 181 17.87 -17.17 13.98
CA ILE A 181 18.50 -16.74 12.71
C ILE A 181 18.45 -17.87 11.67
N ASP A 182 18.72 -19.10 12.07
CA ASP A 182 18.74 -20.26 11.19
C ASP A 182 17.34 -20.58 10.66
N GLU A 183 16.31 -20.48 11.52
CA GLU A 183 14.91 -20.68 11.13
C GLU A 183 14.45 -19.63 10.11
N VAL A 184 14.73 -18.34 10.36
CA VAL A 184 14.44 -17.27 9.39
C VAL A 184 15.25 -17.41 8.10
N THR A 185 16.49 -17.92 8.19
CA THR A 185 17.31 -18.18 7.00
C THR A 185 16.74 -19.34 6.19
N LYS A 186 16.40 -20.45 6.86
CA LYS A 186 15.81 -21.65 6.26
C LYS A 186 14.46 -21.35 5.60
N SER A 187 13.66 -20.46 6.20
CA SER A 187 12.37 -20.05 5.61
C SER A 187 12.50 -19.41 4.23
N GLY A 188 13.68 -18.86 3.91
CA GLY A 188 13.91 -18.14 2.67
C GLY A 188 13.21 -16.78 2.61
N LEU A 189 12.76 -16.22 3.74
CA LEU A 189 12.13 -14.90 3.79
C LEU A 189 13.02 -13.84 3.15
N ARG A 190 12.54 -13.23 2.08
CA ARG A 190 13.17 -12.08 1.42
C ARG A 190 12.50 -10.77 1.89
N GLY A 191 13.28 -9.70 1.97
CA GLY A 191 12.77 -8.38 2.36
C GLY A 191 11.62 -7.92 1.47
N ARG A 192 10.51 -7.48 2.07
CA ARG A 192 9.26 -7.09 1.40
C ARG A 192 9.23 -5.62 0.96
N GLY A 193 10.22 -4.81 1.37
CA GLY A 193 10.33 -3.42 0.95
C GLY A 193 10.91 -3.17 -0.46
N GLY A 194 10.88 -4.17 -1.36
CA GLY A 194 11.14 -4.01 -2.80
C GLY A 194 12.40 -4.68 -3.33
N ALA A 195 13.52 -4.65 -2.62
CA ALA A 195 14.79 -5.19 -3.11
C ALA A 195 14.94 -6.72 -2.96
N GLY A 196 14.10 -7.38 -2.18
CA GLY A 196 14.11 -8.83 -2.00
C GLY A 196 15.39 -9.42 -1.40
N PHE A 197 16.15 -8.68 -0.60
CA PHE A 197 17.35 -9.21 0.04
C PHE A 197 16.99 -10.22 1.16
N PRO A 198 17.64 -11.39 1.27
CA PRO A 198 17.32 -12.40 2.28
C PRO A 198 17.43 -11.87 3.73
N ALA A 199 16.32 -11.94 4.49
CA ALA A 199 16.26 -11.39 5.84
C ALA A 199 17.20 -12.08 6.81
N GLY A 200 17.21 -13.42 6.85
CA GLY A 200 18.09 -14.22 7.73
C GLY A 200 19.57 -13.99 7.46
N LYS A 201 19.96 -13.79 6.18
CA LYS A 201 21.34 -13.41 5.82
C LYS A 201 21.73 -12.05 6.42
N LYS A 202 20.81 -11.10 6.41
CA LYS A 202 21.03 -9.77 7.00
C LYS A 202 21.22 -9.89 8.53
N TRP A 203 20.37 -10.65 9.20
CA TRP A 203 20.46 -10.89 10.65
C TRP A 203 21.77 -11.59 11.01
N SER A 204 22.15 -12.65 10.29
CA SER A 204 23.43 -13.36 10.45
C SER A 204 24.64 -12.43 10.30
N GLN A 205 24.59 -11.46 9.35
CA GLN A 205 25.68 -10.51 9.16
C GLN A 205 25.82 -9.55 10.34
N VAL A 206 24.72 -9.09 10.94
CA VAL A 206 24.74 -8.25 12.15
C VAL A 206 25.20 -9.03 13.36
N ALA A 207 24.67 -10.25 13.59
CA ALA A 207 25.03 -11.10 14.72
C ALA A 207 26.53 -11.46 14.78
N ARG A 208 27.19 -11.52 13.62
CA ARG A 208 28.64 -11.83 13.50
C ARG A 208 29.56 -10.63 13.73
N GLN A 209 29.02 -9.41 13.83
CA GLN A 209 29.85 -8.24 14.12
C GLN A 209 30.42 -8.30 15.55
N LYS A 210 31.61 -7.74 15.74
CA LYS A 210 32.30 -7.75 17.05
C LYS A 210 31.71 -6.77 18.05
N GLU A 211 31.09 -5.72 17.55
CA GLU A 211 30.41 -4.72 18.35
C GLU A 211 29.25 -5.37 19.13
N LYS A 212 29.15 -5.00 20.41
CA LYS A 212 28.05 -5.47 21.28
C LYS A 212 26.80 -4.63 21.11
N GLU A 213 27.00 -3.31 20.94
CA GLU A 213 25.91 -2.38 20.68
C GLU A 213 25.40 -2.54 19.27
N ARG A 214 24.11 -2.87 19.12
CA ARG A 214 23.45 -3.18 17.85
C ARG A 214 22.05 -2.59 17.87
N TYR A 215 21.51 -2.33 16.67
CA TYR A 215 20.18 -1.75 16.52
C TYR A 215 19.30 -2.56 15.59
N VAL A 216 17.99 -2.50 15.88
CA VAL A 216 16.94 -3.02 14.99
C VAL A 216 16.11 -1.84 14.51
N VAL A 217 15.94 -1.71 13.20
CA VAL A 217 15.21 -0.60 12.59
C VAL A 217 14.12 -1.16 11.68
N CYS A 218 12.90 -0.67 11.90
CA CYS A 218 11.76 -0.90 11.01
C CYS A 218 11.63 0.27 10.04
N ASN A 219 11.68 -0.03 8.76
CA ASN A 219 11.45 0.93 7.69
C ASN A 219 9.96 0.94 7.31
N GLY A 220 9.24 1.94 7.81
CA GLY A 220 7.86 2.27 7.46
C GLY A 220 7.77 3.55 6.61
N ASP A 221 8.86 3.93 5.90
CA ASP A 221 8.88 5.05 4.95
C ASP A 221 8.29 4.60 3.60
N GLU A 222 6.99 4.43 3.55
CA GLU A 222 6.24 4.02 2.36
C GLU A 222 5.84 5.26 1.55
N GLY A 223 6.68 5.62 0.59
CA GLY A 223 6.54 6.86 -0.19
C GLY A 223 6.12 6.66 -1.64
N ASP A 224 5.96 5.43 -2.11
CA ASP A 224 5.54 5.12 -3.47
C ASP A 224 4.11 5.64 -3.75
N PRO A 225 3.87 6.41 -4.82
CA PRO A 225 2.50 6.77 -5.20
C PRO A 225 1.63 5.52 -5.45
N GLY A 226 0.51 5.43 -4.73
CA GLY A 226 -0.41 4.28 -4.82
C GLY A 226 -0.06 3.11 -3.88
N ALA A 227 1.02 3.17 -3.11
CA ALA A 227 1.37 2.15 -2.11
C ALA A 227 0.84 2.54 -0.71
N PHE A 228 0.16 1.60 -0.03
CA PHE A 228 -0.38 1.78 1.32
C PHE A 228 -0.40 0.47 2.15
N MET A 229 0.43 -0.51 1.77
CA MET A 229 0.49 -1.82 2.44
C MET A 229 1.07 -1.72 3.83
N ASP A 230 2.25 -1.08 3.97
CA ASP A 230 2.95 -0.93 5.25
C ASP A 230 2.14 -0.07 6.22
N GLY A 231 1.55 1.03 5.72
CA GLY A 231 0.62 1.85 6.49
C GLY A 231 -0.55 1.03 7.01
N SER A 232 -1.17 0.19 6.17
CA SER A 232 -2.29 -0.66 6.56
C SER A 232 -1.91 -1.70 7.62
N VAL A 233 -0.70 -2.26 7.59
CA VAL A 233 -0.21 -3.18 8.63
C VAL A 233 0.01 -2.43 9.95
N MET A 234 0.66 -1.26 9.93
CA MET A 234 0.88 -0.43 11.12
C MET A 234 -0.44 0.08 11.73
N GLU A 235 -1.46 0.28 10.91
CA GLU A 235 -2.80 0.66 11.34
C GLU A 235 -3.64 -0.54 11.81
N GLY A 236 -3.48 -1.71 11.21
CA GLY A 236 -4.37 -2.84 11.40
C GLY A 236 -3.90 -3.89 12.40
N ASP A 237 -2.59 -4.10 12.46
CA ASP A 237 -1.96 -5.06 13.37
C ASP A 237 -0.52 -4.60 13.74
N PRO A 238 -0.39 -3.48 14.47
CA PRO A 238 0.91 -2.97 14.88
C PRO A 238 1.67 -3.96 15.78
N TYR A 239 0.96 -4.76 16.57
CA TYR A 239 1.55 -5.71 17.51
C TYR A 239 2.35 -6.81 16.80
N LYS A 240 1.86 -7.31 15.67
CA LYS A 240 2.53 -8.36 14.88
C LYS A 240 3.90 -7.91 14.35
N MET A 241 3.97 -6.67 13.87
CA MET A 241 5.23 -6.06 13.45
C MET A 241 6.18 -5.86 14.64
N ILE A 242 5.68 -5.35 15.77
CA ILE A 242 6.44 -5.14 17.01
C ILE A 242 6.98 -6.48 17.53
N GLU A 243 6.17 -7.54 17.58
CA GLU A 243 6.61 -8.89 17.94
C GLU A 243 7.75 -9.37 17.04
N GLY A 244 7.63 -9.17 15.72
CA GLY A 244 8.69 -9.50 14.77
C GLY A 244 9.98 -8.72 15.00
N MET A 245 9.90 -7.45 15.41
CA MET A 245 11.07 -6.63 15.78
C MET A 245 11.73 -7.13 17.06
N ILE A 246 10.96 -7.51 18.07
CA ILE A 246 11.48 -8.07 19.33
C ILE A 246 12.22 -9.38 19.09
N ILE A 247 11.65 -10.28 18.27
CA ILE A 247 12.28 -11.54 17.87
C ILE A 247 13.60 -11.27 17.13
N ALA A 248 13.62 -10.29 16.21
CA ALA A 248 14.86 -9.91 15.52
C ALA A 248 15.91 -9.32 16.46
N ALA A 249 15.48 -8.51 17.43
CA ALA A 249 16.36 -7.93 18.45
C ALA A 249 17.00 -9.01 19.33
N TYR A 250 16.22 -9.97 19.80
CA TYR A 250 16.72 -11.15 20.51
C TYR A 250 17.73 -11.92 19.69
N ALA A 251 17.40 -12.22 18.44
CA ALA A 251 18.26 -13.00 17.54
C ALA A 251 19.63 -12.36 17.29
N VAL A 252 19.71 -11.02 17.26
CA VAL A 252 20.97 -10.32 16.99
C VAL A 252 21.59 -9.70 18.25
N GLY A 253 20.93 -9.76 19.41
CA GLY A 253 21.40 -9.18 20.67
C GLY A 253 21.35 -7.64 20.66
N ALA A 254 20.28 -7.06 20.15
CA ALA A 254 20.06 -5.62 20.16
C ALA A 254 19.10 -5.25 21.31
N GLU A 255 19.42 -4.20 22.07
CA GLU A 255 18.59 -3.70 23.18
C GLU A 255 17.74 -2.47 22.78
N ASN A 256 18.00 -1.88 21.61
CA ASN A 256 17.27 -0.71 21.14
C ASN A 256 16.80 -0.88 19.69
N GLY A 257 15.59 -0.40 19.42
CA GLY A 257 15.00 -0.39 18.09
C GLY A 257 14.30 0.91 17.74
N TYR A 258 14.16 1.15 16.45
CA TYR A 258 13.51 2.35 15.91
C TYR A 258 12.51 1.97 14.83
N ILE A 259 11.30 2.52 14.93
CA ILE A 259 10.30 2.49 13.85
C ILE A 259 10.38 3.84 13.14
N TYR A 260 10.81 3.85 11.90
CA TYR A 260 10.80 5.04 11.07
C TYR A 260 9.50 5.05 10.27
N VAL A 261 8.63 6.00 10.55
CA VAL A 261 7.30 6.13 9.96
C VAL A 261 7.11 7.55 9.41
N ARG A 262 6.37 7.69 8.32
CA ARG A 262 6.09 8.99 7.70
C ARG A 262 5.21 9.86 8.60
N ALA A 263 5.48 11.18 8.63
CA ALA A 263 4.63 12.14 9.33
C ALA A 263 3.22 12.22 8.75
N GLU A 264 3.07 11.85 7.47
CA GLU A 264 1.80 11.78 6.75
C GLU A 264 0.92 10.58 7.14
N TYR A 265 1.41 9.69 8.02
CA TYR A 265 0.68 8.54 8.55
C TYR A 265 0.28 8.74 10.03
N PRO A 266 -0.55 9.76 10.35
CA PRO A 266 -0.86 10.10 11.75
C PRO A 266 -1.59 8.97 12.48
N LEU A 267 -2.43 8.19 11.80
CA LEU A 267 -3.12 7.04 12.39
C LEU A 267 -2.14 5.92 12.75
N SER A 268 -1.23 5.58 11.84
CA SER A 268 -0.17 4.60 12.11
C SER A 268 0.68 5.02 13.32
N VAL A 269 1.09 6.29 13.38
CA VAL A 269 1.85 6.84 14.54
C VAL A 269 1.05 6.69 15.83
N LYS A 270 -0.24 7.05 15.84
CA LYS A 270 -1.12 6.92 17.00
C LYS A 270 -1.21 5.47 17.49
N ARG A 271 -1.49 4.53 16.56
CA ARG A 271 -1.66 3.12 16.91
C ARG A 271 -0.35 2.44 17.32
N LEU A 272 0.77 2.84 16.72
CA LEU A 272 2.10 2.38 17.17
C LEU A 272 2.42 2.82 18.59
N HIS A 273 2.19 4.09 18.96
CA HIS A 273 2.36 4.55 20.34
C HIS A 273 1.49 3.76 21.30
N MET A 274 0.21 3.61 21.01
CA MET A 274 -0.72 2.84 21.83
C MET A 274 -0.28 1.38 21.99
N ALA A 275 0.14 0.74 20.89
CA ALA A 275 0.60 -0.64 20.94
C ALA A 275 1.87 -0.83 21.77
N MET A 276 2.81 0.11 21.67
CA MET A 276 4.03 0.10 22.50
C MET A 276 3.71 0.30 23.99
N GLU A 277 2.89 1.29 24.33
CA GLU A 277 2.48 1.56 25.71
C GLU A 277 1.76 0.35 26.32
N GLN A 278 0.86 -0.29 25.57
CA GLN A 278 0.18 -1.50 26.03
C GLN A 278 1.14 -2.68 26.18
N ALA A 279 2.07 -2.88 25.25
CA ALA A 279 3.06 -3.95 25.34
C ALA A 279 4.02 -3.76 26.53
N GLU A 280 4.45 -2.53 26.81
CA GLU A 280 5.25 -2.19 28.00
C GLU A 280 4.47 -2.45 29.29
N ALA A 281 3.20 -2.01 29.37
CA ALA A 281 2.36 -2.23 30.53
C ALA A 281 2.13 -3.72 30.84
N TYR A 282 2.16 -4.56 29.81
CA TYR A 282 2.01 -6.01 29.95
C TYR A 282 3.34 -6.75 30.18
N GLY A 283 4.50 -6.06 30.17
CA GLY A 283 5.82 -6.68 30.28
C GLY A 283 6.26 -7.45 29.02
N LEU A 284 5.69 -7.09 27.88
CA LEU A 284 5.98 -7.67 26.56
C LEU A 284 6.93 -6.80 25.72
N LEU A 285 7.30 -5.64 26.24
CA LEU A 285 8.28 -4.71 25.70
C LEU A 285 8.98 -3.99 26.86
N GLY A 286 10.20 -3.46 26.65
CA GLY A 286 10.98 -2.74 27.66
C GLY A 286 11.97 -3.63 28.39
N ASP A 287 11.99 -3.56 29.73
CA ASP A 287 12.93 -4.32 30.58
C ASP A 287 12.40 -5.72 30.89
N ASN A 288 13.31 -6.69 30.94
CA ASN A 288 13.05 -8.06 31.39
C ASN A 288 11.77 -8.67 30.75
N ILE A 289 11.68 -8.60 29.45
CA ILE A 289 10.50 -9.04 28.68
C ILE A 289 10.16 -10.51 29.01
N LEU A 290 8.91 -10.78 29.40
CA LEU A 290 8.43 -12.11 29.85
C LEU A 290 9.27 -12.74 30.97
N GLY A 291 10.01 -11.97 31.77
CA GLY A 291 10.90 -12.49 32.79
C GLY A 291 12.13 -13.24 32.23
N SER A 292 12.42 -13.10 30.95
CA SER A 292 13.52 -13.77 30.26
C SER A 292 14.91 -13.18 30.53
N GLY A 293 14.99 -11.99 31.15
CA GLY A 293 16.20 -11.20 31.28
C GLY A 293 16.60 -10.42 30.03
N PHE A 294 15.85 -10.52 28.94
CA PHE A 294 16.09 -9.75 27.72
C PHE A 294 15.39 -8.39 27.79
N ASN A 295 16.11 -7.35 27.37
CA ASN A 295 15.60 -5.98 27.31
C ASN A 295 15.52 -5.52 25.86
N PHE A 296 14.44 -4.84 25.49
CA PHE A 296 14.33 -4.20 24.19
C PHE A 296 13.44 -2.95 24.29
N HIS A 297 14.04 -1.79 24.01
CA HIS A 297 13.38 -0.50 24.01
C HIS A 297 13.13 -0.04 22.59
N LEU A 298 11.90 0.32 22.31
CA LEU A 298 11.45 0.71 20.98
C LEU A 298 11.11 2.20 20.94
N HIS A 299 11.49 2.86 19.85
CA HIS A 299 11.31 4.29 19.65
C HIS A 299 10.66 4.56 18.29
N ILE A 300 9.79 5.57 18.23
CA ILE A 300 9.20 6.03 16.96
C ILE A 300 9.94 7.28 16.49
N ASN A 301 10.43 7.24 15.26
CA ASN A 301 11.00 8.38 14.57
C ASN A 301 10.11 8.75 13.38
N ARG A 302 9.62 9.99 13.34
CA ARG A 302 8.75 10.49 12.28
C ARG A 302 9.57 11.16 11.19
N GLY A 303 9.57 10.56 10.00
CA GLY A 303 10.18 11.14 8.80
C GLY A 303 9.31 12.26 8.22
N ALA A 304 9.96 13.26 7.60
CA ALA A 304 9.29 14.39 6.94
C ALA A 304 8.78 14.07 5.52
N GLY A 305 8.53 12.81 5.19
CA GLY A 305 7.93 12.38 3.92
C GLY A 305 8.87 12.28 2.73
N ALA A 306 10.17 12.42 2.90
CA ALA A 306 11.12 12.31 1.80
C ALA A 306 11.31 10.84 1.36
N PHE A 307 10.90 10.49 0.15
CA PHE A 307 11.00 9.14 -0.41
C PHE A 307 12.42 8.55 -0.37
N VAL A 308 13.45 9.41 -0.52
CA VAL A 308 14.85 8.98 -0.41
C VAL A 308 15.18 8.38 0.97
N CYS A 309 14.45 8.71 2.02
CA CYS A 309 14.64 8.16 3.36
C CYS A 309 14.22 6.69 3.47
N GLY A 310 13.51 6.13 2.48
CA GLY A 310 13.32 4.69 2.33
C GLY A 310 14.61 3.92 2.03
N GLU A 311 15.67 4.59 1.54
CA GLU A 311 17.01 4.00 1.39
C GLU A 311 17.69 3.89 2.77
N GLY A 312 18.16 2.68 3.12
CA GLY A 312 18.57 2.36 4.48
C GLY A 312 19.63 3.29 5.09
N SER A 313 20.60 3.77 4.32
CA SER A 313 21.63 4.70 4.84
C SER A 313 21.14 6.15 4.95
N ALA A 314 20.16 6.54 4.13
CA ALA A 314 19.48 7.82 4.26
C ALA A 314 18.54 7.82 5.49
N LEU A 315 17.85 6.70 5.71
CA LEU A 315 16.98 6.50 6.87
C LEU A 315 17.75 6.59 8.19
N THR A 316 18.88 5.86 8.29
CA THR A 316 19.73 5.94 9.51
C THR A 316 20.26 7.36 9.74
N ALA A 317 20.71 8.06 8.69
CA ALA A 317 21.13 9.45 8.80
C ALA A 317 19.99 10.38 9.27
N SER A 318 18.75 10.13 8.83
CA SER A 318 17.58 10.89 9.29
C SER A 318 17.26 10.65 10.76
N ILE A 319 17.33 9.40 11.26
CA ILE A 319 17.17 9.09 12.68
C ILE A 319 18.25 9.81 13.52
N GLU A 320 19.47 9.87 13.01
CA GLU A 320 20.60 10.57 13.65
C GLU A 320 20.45 12.09 13.66
N GLY A 321 19.38 12.66 13.09
CA GLY A 321 19.15 14.10 12.97
C GLY A 321 19.92 14.76 11.83
N ASN A 322 20.54 13.98 10.98
CA ASN A 322 21.27 14.45 9.81
C ASN A 322 20.34 14.52 8.59
N ARG A 323 20.80 15.21 7.53
CA ARG A 323 20.11 15.22 6.25
C ARG A 323 20.03 13.79 5.69
N GLY A 324 18.83 13.34 5.32
CA GLY A 324 18.56 12.01 4.76
C GLY A 324 19.20 11.81 3.40
N MET A 325 20.50 11.59 3.36
CA MET A 325 21.28 11.35 2.15
C MET A 325 21.96 9.98 2.20
N PRO A 326 21.86 9.18 1.13
CA PRO A 326 22.53 7.90 1.02
C PRO A 326 24.06 8.00 1.16
N ARG A 327 24.67 6.97 1.78
CA ARG A 327 26.13 6.79 1.87
C ARG A 327 26.64 5.88 0.75
N VAL A 328 27.92 6.01 0.43
CA VAL A 328 28.65 5.05 -0.40
C VAL A 328 28.77 3.73 0.36
N LYS A 329 28.60 2.64 -0.32
CA LYS A 329 28.74 1.26 0.23
C LYS A 329 29.93 0.58 -0.43
N PRO A 330 30.81 -0.13 0.29
CA PRO A 330 30.86 -0.36 1.73
C PRO A 330 31.25 0.89 2.55
N PRO A 331 30.98 0.96 3.89
CA PRO A 331 30.34 -0.06 4.71
C PRO A 331 28.82 -0.16 4.49
N ARG A 332 28.25 -1.34 4.70
CA ARG A 332 26.80 -1.58 4.67
C ARG A 332 26.17 -1.29 6.04
N THR A 333 24.87 -1.10 6.11
CA THR A 333 24.15 -0.88 7.37
C THR A 333 24.33 -2.01 8.38
N VAL A 334 24.49 -3.24 7.92
CA VAL A 334 24.79 -4.42 8.77
C VAL A 334 26.16 -4.36 9.43
N GLU A 335 27.07 -3.53 8.91
CA GLU A 335 28.43 -3.30 9.44
C GLU A 335 28.49 -2.00 10.22
N LYS A 336 27.99 -0.91 9.60
CA LYS A 336 27.92 0.45 10.15
C LYS A 336 26.62 1.12 9.72
N GLY A 337 25.57 0.91 10.52
CA GLY A 337 24.24 1.48 10.35
C GLY A 337 24.02 2.71 11.24
N LEU A 338 23.02 2.64 12.09
CA LEU A 338 22.64 3.71 13.02
C LEU A 338 23.78 3.98 14.00
N TRP A 339 24.18 5.23 14.15
CA TRP A 339 25.35 5.70 14.94
C TRP A 339 26.61 4.89 14.70
N GLU A 340 26.83 4.52 13.43
CA GLU A 340 27.95 3.68 12.99
C GLU A 340 28.01 2.29 13.63
N LYS A 341 26.91 1.80 14.20
CA LYS A 341 26.80 0.47 14.80
C LYS A 341 26.12 -0.52 13.85
N PRO A 342 26.39 -1.83 14.01
CA PRO A 342 25.71 -2.87 13.24
C PRO A 342 24.19 -2.77 13.40
N THR A 343 23.46 -2.70 12.29
CA THR A 343 22.02 -2.45 12.30
C THR A 343 21.27 -3.42 11.39
N VAL A 344 20.28 -4.13 11.95
CA VAL A 344 19.27 -4.83 11.17
C VAL A 344 18.21 -3.81 10.74
N LEU A 345 18.09 -3.59 9.45
CA LEU A 345 17.04 -2.74 8.88
C LEU A 345 16.17 -3.58 7.96
N ASN A 346 14.92 -3.78 8.33
CA ASN A 346 13.90 -4.46 7.54
C ASN A 346 12.65 -3.57 7.41
N ASN A 347 11.83 -3.87 6.41
CA ASN A 347 10.55 -3.24 6.16
C ASN A 347 9.46 -3.80 7.10
N VAL A 348 8.34 -3.09 7.25
CA VAL A 348 7.17 -3.44 8.08
C VAL A 348 6.65 -4.84 7.78
N GLU A 349 6.32 -5.12 6.52
CA GLU A 349 5.78 -6.42 6.09
C GLU A 349 6.79 -7.55 6.33
N THR A 350 8.10 -7.28 6.24
CA THR A 350 9.14 -8.27 6.53
C THR A 350 9.08 -8.70 8.00
N TYR A 351 8.97 -7.76 8.94
CA TYR A 351 8.84 -8.09 10.36
C TYR A 351 7.53 -8.79 10.67
N ALA A 352 6.42 -8.38 10.06
CA ALA A 352 5.11 -9.00 10.27
C ALA A 352 5.02 -10.48 9.83
N ASN A 353 5.94 -10.95 8.96
CA ASN A 353 6.04 -12.37 8.61
C ASN A 353 6.74 -13.22 9.67
N VAL A 354 7.63 -12.62 10.48
CA VAL A 354 8.52 -13.35 11.41
C VAL A 354 7.75 -14.18 12.44
N PRO A 355 6.71 -13.66 13.13
CA PRO A 355 5.99 -14.43 14.13
C PRO A 355 5.43 -15.75 13.58
N LYS A 356 4.85 -15.74 12.39
CA LYS A 356 4.31 -16.96 11.77
C LYS A 356 5.39 -17.96 11.37
N ILE A 357 6.56 -17.47 10.92
CA ILE A 357 7.70 -18.35 10.62
C ILE A 357 8.17 -19.07 11.88
N ILE A 358 8.33 -18.34 12.99
CA ILE A 358 8.77 -18.94 14.25
C ILE A 358 7.74 -19.94 14.80
N LEU A 359 6.44 -19.63 14.71
CA LEU A 359 5.38 -20.52 15.22
C LEU A 359 5.22 -21.78 14.38
N LYS A 360 5.07 -21.63 13.06
CA LYS A 360 4.71 -22.71 12.14
C LYS A 360 5.92 -23.41 11.51
N GLY A 361 7.10 -22.80 11.59
CA GLY A 361 8.34 -23.33 11.06
C GLY A 361 8.65 -22.88 9.63
N ALA A 362 9.95 -22.91 9.31
CA ALA A 362 10.48 -22.53 8.00
C ALA A 362 9.93 -23.40 6.86
N ASP A 363 9.79 -24.71 7.10
CA ASP A 363 9.31 -25.64 6.09
C ASP A 363 7.86 -25.33 5.68
N TRP A 364 6.99 -24.99 6.64
CA TRP A 364 5.64 -24.50 6.36
C TRP A 364 5.65 -23.22 5.50
N PHE A 365 6.48 -22.24 5.85
CA PHE A 365 6.54 -20.98 5.08
C PHE A 365 6.98 -21.21 3.63
N ARG A 366 7.86 -22.17 3.41
CA ARG A 366 8.34 -22.57 2.08
C ARG A 366 7.31 -23.33 1.23
N THR A 367 6.23 -23.84 1.83
CA THR A 367 5.13 -24.43 1.03
C THR A 367 4.29 -23.37 0.32
N ILE A 368 4.45 -22.08 0.68
CA ILE A 368 3.72 -20.96 0.12
C ILE A 368 4.67 -20.16 -0.76
N GLY A 369 4.23 -19.76 -1.95
CA GLY A 369 5.03 -18.99 -2.88
C GLY A 369 5.88 -19.84 -3.82
N THR A 370 6.96 -19.25 -4.33
CA THR A 370 7.91 -19.95 -5.23
C THR A 370 9.15 -20.39 -4.47
N GLU A 371 9.91 -21.34 -5.03
CA GLU A 371 11.17 -21.81 -4.43
C GLU A 371 12.15 -20.68 -4.13
N GLY A 372 12.29 -19.72 -5.06
CA GLY A 372 13.18 -18.55 -4.93
C GLY A 372 12.59 -17.40 -4.13
N SER A 373 11.28 -17.39 -3.90
CA SER A 373 10.55 -16.34 -3.19
C SER A 373 9.42 -16.93 -2.35
N PRO A 374 9.73 -17.58 -1.21
CA PRO A 374 8.71 -18.16 -0.33
C PRO A 374 7.82 -17.11 0.35
N GLY A 375 6.64 -17.58 0.79
CA GLY A 375 5.65 -16.81 1.52
C GLY A 375 4.73 -15.99 0.62
N THR A 376 4.08 -15.01 1.22
CA THR A 376 3.13 -14.11 0.56
C THR A 376 3.73 -12.72 0.31
N LYS A 377 3.00 -11.91 -0.45
CA LYS A 377 3.27 -10.47 -0.62
C LYS A 377 1.96 -9.70 -0.59
N THR A 378 1.98 -8.61 0.17
CA THR A 378 0.88 -7.64 0.17
C THR A 378 0.99 -6.68 -1.01
N PHE A 379 -0.11 -6.40 -1.68
CA PHE A 379 -0.19 -5.43 -2.77
C PHE A 379 -1.31 -4.43 -2.57
N SER A 380 -1.06 -3.19 -2.94
CA SER A 380 -2.11 -2.21 -3.19
C SER A 380 -2.49 -2.27 -4.66
N LEU A 381 -3.72 -2.69 -4.95
CA LEU A 381 -4.28 -2.80 -6.28
C LEU A 381 -5.11 -1.56 -6.58
N THR A 382 -4.68 -0.78 -7.57
CA THR A 382 -5.25 0.53 -7.90
C THR A 382 -5.28 0.79 -9.41
N GLY A 383 -5.84 1.91 -9.83
CA GLY A 383 -5.90 2.34 -11.22
C GLY A 383 -7.23 2.03 -11.91
N ALA A 384 -7.19 1.63 -13.17
CA ALA A 384 -8.37 1.34 -13.99
C ALA A 384 -8.92 -0.08 -13.74
N ILE A 385 -9.13 -0.44 -12.47
CA ILE A 385 -9.58 -1.78 -12.04
C ILE A 385 -10.92 -1.68 -11.30
N GLU A 386 -11.77 -2.69 -11.43
CA GLU A 386 -13.11 -2.69 -10.83
C GLU A 386 -13.04 -2.60 -9.31
N ASN A 387 -12.23 -3.45 -8.66
CA ASN A 387 -12.06 -3.45 -7.21
C ASN A 387 -10.69 -2.92 -6.81
N THR A 388 -10.67 -1.72 -6.26
CA THR A 388 -9.47 -1.10 -5.68
C THR A 388 -9.33 -1.50 -4.21
N GLY A 389 -8.12 -1.96 -3.82
CA GLY A 389 -7.93 -2.32 -2.41
C GLY A 389 -6.59 -2.94 -2.06
N LEU A 390 -6.56 -3.53 -0.87
CA LEU A 390 -5.39 -4.19 -0.30
C LEU A 390 -5.56 -5.70 -0.39
N ILE A 391 -4.60 -6.37 -1.03
CA ILE A 391 -4.59 -7.83 -1.20
C ILE A 391 -3.31 -8.44 -0.67
N GLU A 392 -3.38 -9.71 -0.28
CA GLU A 392 -2.21 -10.54 0.03
C GLU A 392 -2.33 -11.88 -0.69
N VAL A 393 -1.33 -12.18 -1.51
CA VAL A 393 -1.29 -13.40 -2.32
C VAL A 393 0.05 -14.12 -2.20
N PRO A 394 0.11 -15.44 -2.44
CA PRO A 394 1.38 -16.16 -2.52
C PRO A 394 2.32 -15.52 -3.54
N MET A 395 3.60 -15.43 -3.20
CA MET A 395 4.62 -15.03 -4.17
C MET A 395 4.57 -15.97 -5.39
N GLY A 396 4.60 -15.40 -6.59
CA GLY A 396 4.46 -16.17 -7.83
C GLY A 396 3.03 -16.24 -8.38
N THR A 397 2.02 -15.75 -7.67
CA THR A 397 0.69 -15.53 -8.23
C THR A 397 0.82 -14.63 -9.46
N ASN A 398 0.23 -14.99 -10.58
CA ASN A 398 0.35 -14.22 -11.82
C ASN A 398 -0.54 -12.97 -11.80
N LEU A 399 -0.14 -11.95 -12.55
CA LEU A 399 -0.87 -10.68 -12.62
C LEU A 399 -2.24 -10.82 -13.26
N ARG A 400 -2.43 -11.77 -14.18
CA ARG A 400 -3.73 -12.02 -14.80
C ARG A 400 -4.77 -12.42 -13.76
N HIS A 401 -4.42 -13.36 -12.87
CA HIS A 401 -5.27 -13.76 -11.76
C HIS A 401 -5.55 -12.58 -10.80
N ILE A 402 -4.53 -11.78 -10.49
CA ILE A 402 -4.70 -10.61 -9.62
C ILE A 402 -5.65 -9.57 -10.24
N ILE A 403 -5.50 -9.28 -11.54
CA ILE A 403 -6.28 -8.23 -12.21
C ILE A 403 -7.72 -8.70 -12.50
N TYR A 404 -7.88 -9.90 -13.06
CA TYR A 404 -9.19 -10.31 -13.56
C TYR A 404 -10.01 -11.09 -12.54
N ASP A 405 -9.39 -12.03 -11.80
CA ASP A 405 -10.14 -12.88 -10.87
C ASP A 405 -10.31 -12.22 -9.50
N ILE A 406 -9.23 -11.63 -8.94
CA ILE A 406 -9.31 -10.92 -7.66
C ILE A 406 -9.87 -9.51 -7.86
N GLY A 407 -9.28 -8.75 -8.77
CA GLY A 407 -9.62 -7.35 -9.02
C GLY A 407 -10.92 -7.11 -9.79
N GLY A 408 -11.53 -8.16 -10.35
CA GLY A 408 -12.78 -8.06 -11.10
C GLY A 408 -12.63 -7.52 -12.54
N GLY A 409 -11.38 -7.39 -13.03
CA GLY A 409 -11.12 -6.85 -14.37
C GLY A 409 -11.09 -5.32 -14.42
N LEU A 410 -11.16 -4.75 -15.61
CA LEU A 410 -11.08 -3.32 -15.83
C LEU A 410 -12.44 -2.66 -15.74
N LYS A 411 -12.46 -1.44 -15.17
CA LYS A 411 -13.67 -0.62 -15.06
C LYS A 411 -14.33 -0.42 -16.46
N SER A 412 -15.65 -0.51 -16.46
CA SER A 412 -16.47 -0.26 -17.66
C SER A 412 -16.13 -1.11 -18.89
N GLY A 413 -15.48 -2.27 -18.71
CA GLY A 413 -15.10 -3.16 -19.80
C GLY A 413 -14.03 -2.59 -20.75
N ALA A 414 -13.25 -1.60 -20.30
CA ALA A 414 -12.14 -1.03 -21.06
C ALA A 414 -11.05 -2.08 -21.36
N ALA A 415 -10.30 -1.91 -22.44
CA ALA A 415 -9.21 -2.82 -22.79
C ALA A 415 -7.99 -2.60 -21.88
N PHE A 416 -7.37 -3.70 -21.43
CA PHE A 416 -6.12 -3.65 -20.68
C PHE A 416 -4.98 -3.10 -21.55
N LYS A 417 -4.18 -2.20 -21.00
CA LYS A 417 -3.01 -1.61 -21.65
C LYS A 417 -1.72 -2.00 -20.98
N GLY A 418 -1.67 -1.88 -19.67
CA GLY A 418 -0.49 -2.21 -18.90
C GLY A 418 -0.72 -2.15 -17.40
N VAL A 419 0.24 -2.64 -16.63
CA VAL A 419 0.27 -2.50 -15.18
C VAL A 419 1.63 -2.01 -14.74
N GLN A 420 1.66 -0.90 -14.01
CA GLN A 420 2.88 -0.42 -13.35
C GLN A 420 3.06 -1.19 -12.06
N ILE A 421 4.22 -1.81 -11.89
CA ILE A 421 4.62 -2.51 -10.65
C ILE A 421 5.78 -1.78 -10.00
N GLY A 422 5.78 -1.69 -8.67
CA GLY A 422 6.88 -1.10 -7.90
C GLY A 422 6.99 0.42 -7.98
N GLY A 423 5.91 1.10 -8.35
CA GLY A 423 5.82 2.55 -8.37
C GLY A 423 6.91 3.22 -9.22
N PRO A 424 7.48 4.35 -8.74
CA PRO A 424 8.52 5.12 -9.47
C PRO A 424 9.86 4.37 -9.59
N SER A 425 10.04 3.29 -8.85
CA SER A 425 11.24 2.44 -8.88
C SER A 425 11.05 1.18 -9.73
N GLY A 426 9.86 0.97 -10.28
CA GLY A 426 9.48 -0.23 -11.00
C GLY A 426 9.35 -0.04 -12.50
N GLY A 427 8.57 -0.91 -13.13
CA GLY A 427 8.36 -0.88 -14.59
C GLY A 427 6.93 -1.23 -14.98
N CYS A 428 6.57 -0.88 -16.20
CA CYS A 428 5.28 -1.22 -16.78
C CYS A 428 5.34 -2.59 -17.47
N LEU A 429 4.39 -3.47 -17.19
CA LEU A 429 4.21 -4.77 -17.82
C LEU A 429 2.97 -4.76 -18.73
N ILE A 430 3.01 -5.56 -19.80
CA ILE A 430 1.96 -5.66 -20.82
C ILE A 430 1.30 -7.05 -20.80
N ASP A 431 0.25 -7.25 -21.58
CA ASP A 431 -0.59 -8.45 -21.56
C ASP A 431 0.21 -9.76 -21.70
N ASP A 432 1.16 -9.84 -22.61
CA ASP A 432 2.01 -11.02 -22.85
C ASP A 432 2.85 -11.42 -21.62
N GLN A 433 2.94 -10.57 -20.62
CA GLN A 433 3.76 -10.73 -19.42
C GLN A 433 2.93 -11.08 -18.19
N LEU A 434 1.59 -10.98 -18.26
CA LEU A 434 0.70 -11.15 -17.12
C LEU A 434 0.70 -12.56 -16.54
N ASP A 435 0.99 -13.58 -17.35
CA ASP A 435 1.00 -14.99 -16.93
C ASP A 435 2.33 -15.44 -16.30
N ARG A 436 3.32 -14.52 -16.22
CA ARG A 436 4.58 -14.82 -15.56
C ARG A 436 4.43 -14.79 -14.03
N PRO A 437 5.17 -15.65 -13.31
CA PRO A 437 5.16 -15.61 -11.85
C PRO A 437 5.56 -14.22 -11.33
N LEU A 438 4.74 -13.67 -10.44
CA LEU A 438 5.02 -12.40 -9.77
C LEU A 438 5.94 -12.66 -8.56
N ASP A 439 7.22 -12.86 -8.82
CA ASP A 439 8.26 -13.02 -7.81
C ASP A 439 9.49 -12.16 -8.12
N PHE A 440 10.41 -12.02 -7.15
CA PHE A 440 11.56 -11.12 -7.28
C PHE A 440 12.46 -11.42 -8.49
N ASP A 441 12.62 -12.69 -8.83
CA ASP A 441 13.56 -13.10 -9.86
C ASP A 441 12.92 -13.03 -11.25
N SER A 442 11.65 -13.35 -11.35
CA SER A 442 10.88 -13.30 -12.60
C SER A 442 10.61 -11.86 -13.04
N VAL A 443 10.19 -10.98 -12.11
CA VAL A 443 9.95 -9.56 -12.39
C VAL A 443 11.23 -8.86 -12.84
N LYS A 444 12.38 -9.20 -12.25
CA LYS A 444 13.67 -8.64 -12.67
C LYS A 444 14.04 -9.00 -14.11
N LYS A 445 13.67 -10.19 -14.60
CA LYS A 445 13.89 -10.60 -15.99
C LYS A 445 13.01 -9.83 -16.99
N LEU A 446 11.96 -9.17 -16.48
CA LEU A 446 11.04 -8.33 -17.26
C LEU A 446 11.40 -6.84 -17.21
N ASP A 447 12.63 -6.48 -16.83
CA ASP A 447 13.11 -5.11 -16.66
C ASP A 447 12.24 -4.29 -15.69
N ALA A 448 11.72 -4.96 -14.65
CA ALA A 448 10.93 -4.34 -13.60
C ALA A 448 11.43 -4.74 -12.20
N ILE A 449 10.96 -4.07 -11.17
CA ILE A 449 11.28 -4.36 -9.76
C ILE A 449 9.95 -4.51 -9.02
N MET A 450 9.88 -5.47 -8.10
CA MET A 450 8.70 -5.71 -7.25
C MET A 450 8.25 -4.45 -6.50
N GLY A 451 9.23 -3.63 -6.06
CA GLY A 451 8.95 -2.48 -5.23
C GLY A 451 8.33 -2.87 -3.89
N SER A 452 7.68 -1.91 -3.24
CA SER A 452 6.95 -2.15 -1.99
C SER A 452 5.67 -2.97 -2.19
N GLY A 453 5.10 -3.00 -3.39
CA GLY A 453 3.90 -3.77 -3.74
C GLY A 453 2.77 -2.93 -4.36
N GLY A 454 3.07 -1.72 -4.82
CA GLY A 454 2.10 -0.93 -5.60
C GLY A 454 1.85 -1.55 -6.97
N LEU A 455 0.58 -1.80 -7.29
CA LEU A 455 0.09 -2.23 -8.61
C LEU A 455 -0.89 -1.17 -9.13
N VAL A 456 -0.55 -0.53 -10.25
CA VAL A 456 -1.43 0.45 -10.89
C VAL A 456 -1.81 -0.07 -12.26
N VAL A 457 -3.06 -0.53 -12.39
CA VAL A 457 -3.61 -1.04 -13.64
C VAL A 457 -4.01 0.12 -14.54
N MET A 458 -3.67 0.02 -15.81
CA MET A 458 -3.89 1.06 -16.83
C MET A 458 -4.67 0.47 -18.00
N ASP A 459 -5.65 1.25 -18.46
CA ASP A 459 -6.51 0.92 -19.60
C ASP A 459 -6.05 1.62 -20.91
N GLU A 460 -6.77 1.38 -21.98
CA GLU A 460 -6.54 1.99 -23.29
C GLU A 460 -6.58 3.53 -23.28
N ASN A 461 -7.26 4.15 -22.30
CA ASN A 461 -7.37 5.59 -22.16
C ASN A 461 -6.18 6.21 -21.41
N THR A 462 -5.20 5.42 -21.01
CA THR A 462 -3.99 5.89 -20.32
C THR A 462 -2.89 6.22 -21.33
N CYS A 463 -2.29 7.41 -21.25
CA CYS A 463 -1.13 7.80 -22.07
C CYS A 463 0.17 7.34 -21.41
N MET A 464 0.93 6.50 -22.08
CA MET A 464 2.17 5.93 -21.50
C MET A 464 3.30 6.95 -21.43
N VAL A 465 3.30 7.98 -22.28
CA VAL A 465 4.26 9.09 -22.21
C VAL A 465 4.01 9.94 -20.97
N GLU A 466 2.75 10.22 -20.67
CA GLU A 466 2.35 10.96 -19.47
C GLU A 466 2.62 10.16 -18.19
N VAL A 467 2.43 8.85 -18.20
CA VAL A 467 2.81 7.96 -17.09
C VAL A 467 4.32 8.04 -16.82
N ALA A 468 5.14 7.97 -17.86
CA ALA A 468 6.59 8.12 -17.74
C ALA A 468 6.98 9.50 -17.18
N ARG A 469 6.35 10.59 -17.69
CA ARG A 469 6.55 11.95 -17.21
C ARG A 469 6.14 12.09 -15.74
N PHE A 470 5.01 11.52 -15.34
CA PHE A 470 4.53 11.56 -13.96
C PHE A 470 5.55 10.94 -12.99
N PHE A 471 6.01 9.71 -13.26
CA PHE A 471 6.98 9.05 -12.41
C PHE A 471 8.35 9.74 -12.42
N MET A 472 8.78 10.29 -13.57
CA MET A 472 10.03 11.04 -13.65
C MET A 472 9.92 12.36 -12.87
N SER A 473 8.81 13.07 -12.95
CA SER A 473 8.54 14.28 -12.17
C SER A 473 8.58 14.00 -10.67
N PHE A 474 7.98 12.89 -10.23
CA PHE A 474 8.05 12.44 -8.83
C PHE A 474 9.51 12.18 -8.43
N THR A 475 10.23 11.35 -9.18
CA THR A 475 11.59 10.94 -8.82
C THR A 475 12.58 12.11 -8.84
N GLN A 476 12.40 13.06 -9.77
CA GLN A 476 13.21 14.27 -9.85
C GLN A 476 13.04 15.14 -8.60
N ARG A 477 11.81 15.30 -8.10
CA ARG A 477 11.53 16.05 -6.86
C ARG A 477 12.06 15.33 -5.61
N GLU A 478 12.04 14.00 -5.60
CA GLU A 478 12.51 13.16 -4.49
C GLU A 478 14.02 12.91 -4.51
N SER A 479 14.74 13.39 -5.53
CA SER A 479 16.19 13.29 -5.58
C SER A 479 16.85 14.09 -4.45
N CYS A 480 17.71 13.44 -3.64
CA CYS A 480 18.47 14.14 -2.60
C CYS A 480 19.53 15.12 -3.14
N GLY A 481 19.77 15.12 -4.46
CA GLY A 481 20.71 16.00 -5.14
C GLY A 481 22.20 15.66 -4.96
N LYS A 482 22.54 14.58 -4.23
CA LYS A 482 23.94 14.27 -3.88
C LYS A 482 24.80 13.88 -5.09
N CYS A 483 24.31 13.00 -5.95
CA CYS A 483 25.09 12.54 -7.11
C CYS A 483 24.59 13.18 -8.42
N VAL A 484 25.53 13.60 -9.27
CA VAL A 484 25.24 14.29 -10.54
C VAL A 484 24.34 13.46 -11.46
N PRO A 485 24.57 12.13 -11.67
CA PRO A 485 23.73 11.36 -12.59
C PRO A 485 22.25 11.38 -12.21
N CYS A 486 21.90 11.30 -10.93
CA CYS A 486 20.51 11.39 -10.49
C CYS A 486 20.00 12.84 -10.56
N ARG A 487 20.73 13.81 -9.97
CA ARG A 487 20.28 15.21 -9.89
C ARG A 487 20.04 15.83 -11.26
N GLU A 488 21.02 15.73 -12.17
CA GLU A 488 20.93 16.33 -13.49
C GLU A 488 20.23 15.41 -14.50
N GLY A 489 20.51 14.09 -14.43
CA GLY A 489 19.94 13.14 -15.39
C GLY A 489 18.42 13.03 -15.29
N THR A 490 17.86 12.91 -14.08
CA THR A 490 16.39 12.87 -13.93
C THR A 490 15.73 14.17 -14.37
N LYS A 491 16.38 15.32 -14.15
CA LYS A 491 15.90 16.61 -14.61
C LYS A 491 15.87 16.70 -16.14
N ARG A 492 16.94 16.29 -16.82
CA ARG A 492 17.01 16.29 -18.29
C ARG A 492 16.00 15.32 -18.91
N MET A 493 15.87 14.13 -18.34
CA MET A 493 14.84 13.17 -18.78
C MET A 493 13.43 13.77 -18.63
N LEU A 494 13.13 14.45 -17.53
CA LEU A 494 11.86 15.12 -17.32
C LEU A 494 11.61 16.21 -18.36
N GLU A 495 12.58 17.07 -18.62
CA GLU A 495 12.51 18.15 -19.63
C GLU A 495 12.21 17.59 -21.04
N ILE A 496 12.81 16.45 -21.39
CA ILE A 496 12.52 15.75 -22.65
C ILE A 496 11.06 15.28 -22.68
N LEU A 497 10.62 14.58 -21.65
CA LEU A 497 9.25 14.08 -21.56
C LEU A 497 8.21 15.22 -21.59
N GLU A 498 8.50 16.34 -20.92
CA GLU A 498 7.66 17.54 -20.97
C GLU A 498 7.58 18.12 -22.39
N ARG A 499 8.70 18.22 -23.12
CA ARG A 499 8.69 18.65 -24.54
C ARG A 499 7.81 17.75 -25.40
N ILE A 500 7.89 16.42 -25.18
CA ILE A 500 7.11 15.45 -25.96
C ILE A 500 5.61 15.63 -25.70
N VAL A 501 5.16 15.70 -24.44
CA VAL A 501 3.71 15.86 -24.12
C VAL A 501 3.18 17.25 -24.47
N GLU A 502 4.07 18.25 -24.59
CA GLU A 502 3.73 19.58 -25.08
C GLU A 502 3.71 19.69 -26.61
N GLY A 503 4.00 18.61 -27.34
CA GLY A 503 4.03 18.61 -28.80
C GLY A 503 5.26 19.27 -29.42
N LYS A 504 6.28 19.58 -28.61
CA LYS A 504 7.55 20.20 -29.02
C LYS A 504 8.69 19.21 -29.18
N GLY A 505 8.43 17.92 -28.92
CA GLY A 505 9.44 16.86 -29.03
C GLY A 505 9.92 16.64 -30.46
N GLU A 506 11.16 16.18 -30.58
CA GLU A 506 11.82 15.77 -31.82
C GLU A 506 12.20 14.29 -31.77
N MET A 507 12.39 13.63 -32.91
CA MET A 507 12.72 12.19 -32.97
C MET A 507 14.04 11.87 -32.27
N SER A 508 15.00 12.78 -32.30
CA SER A 508 16.28 12.69 -31.57
C SER A 508 16.11 12.64 -30.05
N ASP A 509 15.01 13.19 -29.51
CA ASP A 509 14.70 13.15 -28.09
C ASP A 509 14.57 11.73 -27.56
N LEU A 510 14.13 10.77 -28.38
CA LEU A 510 13.99 9.38 -27.97
C LEU A 510 15.35 8.70 -27.74
N ASP A 511 16.30 8.96 -28.60
CA ASP A 511 17.66 8.42 -28.48
C ASP A 511 18.39 9.06 -27.27
N GLU A 512 18.25 10.39 -27.10
CA GLU A 512 18.80 11.11 -25.94
C GLU A 512 18.19 10.59 -24.63
N LEU A 513 16.88 10.35 -24.59
CA LEU A 513 16.17 9.84 -23.42
C LEU A 513 16.69 8.44 -23.03
N GLU A 514 16.92 7.56 -24.00
CA GLU A 514 17.42 6.20 -23.81
C GLU A 514 18.88 6.19 -23.30
N GLU A 515 19.75 7.07 -23.86
CA GLU A 515 21.13 7.24 -23.41
C GLU A 515 21.18 7.78 -21.97
N LEU A 516 20.43 8.84 -21.65
CA LEU A 516 20.33 9.42 -20.32
C LEU A 516 19.81 8.40 -19.31
N ALA A 517 18.77 7.66 -19.65
CA ALA A 517 18.20 6.62 -18.80
C ALA A 517 19.25 5.55 -18.45
N THR A 518 20.00 5.08 -19.46
CA THR A 518 21.08 4.11 -19.28
C THR A 518 22.20 4.66 -18.40
N MET A 519 22.61 5.90 -18.62
CA MET A 519 23.63 6.57 -17.81
C MET A 519 23.20 6.70 -16.35
N VAL A 520 22.00 7.22 -16.10
CA VAL A 520 21.47 7.40 -14.73
C VAL A 520 21.40 6.06 -14.01
N GLN A 521 20.87 5.02 -14.66
CA GLN A 521 20.75 3.68 -14.09
C GLN A 521 22.09 3.09 -13.65
N LYS A 522 23.13 3.25 -14.49
CA LYS A 522 24.45 2.67 -14.23
C LYS A 522 25.28 3.46 -13.24
N MET A 523 25.19 4.79 -13.26
CA MET A 523 26.12 5.68 -12.55
C MET A 523 25.55 6.32 -11.28
N ALA A 524 24.25 6.24 -11.03
CA ALA A 524 23.67 6.76 -9.79
C ALA A 524 24.19 6.03 -8.54
N LEU A 525 24.31 6.76 -7.42
CA LEU A 525 24.90 6.25 -6.19
C LEU A 525 24.02 5.21 -5.47
N CYS A 526 22.72 5.48 -5.34
CA CYS A 526 21.78 4.69 -4.53
C CYS A 526 20.68 4.02 -5.38
N GLY A 527 19.85 3.21 -4.72
CA GLY A 527 18.73 2.51 -5.35
C GLY A 527 17.75 3.46 -6.04
N LEU A 528 17.37 4.58 -5.41
CA LEU A 528 16.46 5.55 -5.98
C LEU A 528 16.94 6.03 -7.36
N GLY A 529 18.16 6.54 -7.46
CA GLY A 529 18.69 7.02 -8.75
C GLY A 529 18.88 5.90 -9.78
N LYS A 530 19.23 4.68 -9.36
CA LYS A 530 19.40 3.54 -10.26
C LYS A 530 18.08 3.02 -10.82
N SER A 531 17.00 3.14 -10.07
CA SER A 531 15.68 2.69 -10.49
C SER A 531 14.83 3.78 -11.14
N ALA A 532 15.14 5.06 -10.90
CA ALA A 532 14.43 6.22 -11.45
C ALA A 532 14.11 6.13 -12.96
N PRO A 533 15.03 5.64 -13.83
CA PRO A 533 14.77 5.53 -15.26
C PRO A 533 13.85 4.37 -15.67
N LEU A 534 13.58 3.39 -14.78
CA LEU A 534 12.89 2.16 -15.16
C LEU A 534 11.47 2.38 -15.72
N PRO A 535 10.62 3.27 -15.18
CA PRO A 535 9.34 3.57 -15.81
C PRO A 535 9.50 4.10 -17.24
N VAL A 536 10.49 4.96 -17.49
CA VAL A 536 10.77 5.50 -18.82
C VAL A 536 11.28 4.40 -19.75
N ILE A 537 12.27 3.62 -19.34
CA ILE A 537 12.84 2.53 -20.13
C ILE A 537 11.75 1.52 -20.52
N SER A 538 10.89 1.13 -19.55
CA SER A 538 9.87 0.12 -19.79
C SER A 538 8.76 0.62 -20.70
N THR A 539 8.31 1.87 -20.56
CA THR A 539 7.27 2.46 -21.41
C THR A 539 7.82 2.77 -22.81
N LEU A 540 9.03 3.31 -22.93
CA LEU A 540 9.66 3.57 -24.22
C LEU A 540 9.88 2.27 -25.03
N LYS A 541 10.29 1.19 -24.35
CA LYS A 541 10.50 -0.12 -24.99
C LYS A 541 9.20 -0.76 -25.48
N ARG A 542 8.09 -0.62 -24.74
CA ARG A 542 6.84 -1.34 -24.98
C ARG A 542 5.78 -0.53 -25.73
N PHE A 543 5.88 0.79 -25.68
CA PHE A 543 4.93 1.74 -26.27
C PHE A 543 5.65 2.83 -27.08
N ARG A 544 6.74 2.46 -27.76
CA ARG A 544 7.53 3.40 -28.58
C ARG A 544 6.66 4.11 -29.63
N ASP A 545 5.69 3.42 -30.18
CA ASP A 545 4.72 3.96 -31.14
C ASP A 545 3.93 5.16 -30.57
N GLU A 546 3.56 5.14 -29.28
CA GLU A 546 2.90 6.29 -28.65
C GLU A 546 3.84 7.52 -28.53
N TYR A 547 5.11 7.30 -28.21
CA TYR A 547 6.09 8.38 -28.19
C TYR A 547 6.28 8.99 -29.58
N GLU A 548 6.41 8.15 -30.60
CA GLU A 548 6.58 8.59 -31.98
C GLU A 548 5.33 9.33 -32.49
N GLU A 549 4.13 8.88 -32.15
CA GLU A 549 2.86 9.55 -32.48
C GLU A 549 2.77 10.94 -31.84
N HIS A 550 3.17 11.09 -30.55
CA HIS A 550 3.25 12.39 -29.88
C HIS A 550 4.21 13.35 -30.60
N ILE A 551 5.32 12.83 -31.13
CA ILE A 551 6.36 13.62 -31.78
C ILE A 551 6.02 13.93 -33.23
N ARG A 552 5.71 12.91 -34.06
CA ARG A 552 5.48 13.05 -35.51
C ARG A 552 4.12 13.62 -35.83
N ASP A 553 3.07 13.00 -35.22
CA ASP A 553 1.69 13.28 -35.59
C ASP A 553 1.07 14.36 -34.71
N LYS A 554 1.79 14.77 -33.64
CA LYS A 554 1.31 15.71 -32.61
C LYS A 554 -0.02 15.28 -32.00
N LYS A 555 -0.17 13.97 -31.78
CA LYS A 555 -1.37 13.32 -31.28
C LYS A 555 -1.14 12.55 -30.00
N CYS A 556 -2.12 12.55 -29.12
CA CYS A 556 -2.19 11.70 -27.94
C CYS A 556 -3.45 10.83 -28.05
N ARG A 557 -3.29 9.53 -28.40
CA ARG A 557 -4.44 8.60 -28.55
C ARG A 557 -5.32 8.49 -27.31
N ALA A 558 -4.74 8.67 -26.13
CA ALA A 558 -5.46 8.72 -24.86
C ALA A 558 -6.15 10.08 -24.59
N LYS A 559 -5.90 11.11 -25.38
CA LYS A 559 -6.48 12.45 -25.27
C LYS A 559 -6.23 13.16 -23.92
N VAL A 560 -5.22 12.75 -23.17
CA VAL A 560 -4.90 13.33 -21.84
C VAL A 560 -3.87 14.45 -21.93
N CYS A 561 -2.96 14.44 -22.91
CA CYS A 561 -1.94 15.47 -23.12
C CYS A 561 -2.60 16.76 -23.63
N THR A 562 -2.76 17.73 -22.76
CA THR A 562 -3.53 18.96 -23.02
C THR A 562 -3.03 19.70 -24.26
N ALA A 563 -1.73 19.79 -24.46
CA ALA A 563 -1.14 20.49 -25.60
C ALA A 563 -1.41 19.81 -26.96
N LEU A 564 -1.74 18.52 -26.96
CA LEU A 564 -2.00 17.72 -28.17
C LEU A 564 -3.48 17.53 -28.47
N ARG A 565 -4.39 17.99 -27.59
CA ARG A 565 -5.84 17.92 -27.83
C ARG A 565 -6.24 18.87 -28.94
N GLN A 566 -7.15 18.41 -29.79
CA GLN A 566 -7.84 19.27 -30.74
C GLN A 566 -9.34 19.25 -30.43
N PHE A 567 -9.93 20.42 -30.32
CA PHE A 567 -11.36 20.57 -30.08
C PHE A 567 -12.09 20.81 -31.39
N HIS A 568 -13.17 20.07 -31.60
CA HIS A 568 -14.04 20.18 -32.76
C HIS A 568 -15.48 20.34 -32.33
N ILE A 569 -16.30 20.92 -33.20
CA ILE A 569 -17.74 21.03 -33.01
C ILE A 569 -18.42 20.17 -34.07
N ASN A 570 -19.19 19.17 -33.62
CA ASN A 570 -20.00 18.36 -34.51
C ASN A 570 -21.18 19.21 -35.01
N PRO A 571 -21.28 19.47 -36.35
CA PRO A 571 -22.33 20.30 -36.90
C PRO A 571 -23.74 19.72 -36.76
N GLU A 572 -23.87 18.40 -36.62
CA GLU A 572 -25.16 17.70 -36.45
C GLU A 572 -25.78 17.95 -35.07
N PHE A 573 -24.93 18.05 -34.02
CA PHE A 573 -25.40 18.31 -32.66
C PHE A 573 -25.37 19.80 -32.30
N CYS A 574 -24.68 20.63 -33.10
CA CYS A 574 -24.57 22.08 -32.83
C CYS A 574 -25.80 22.86 -33.28
N ILE A 575 -26.59 23.36 -32.35
CA ILE A 575 -27.75 24.20 -32.63
C ILE A 575 -27.41 25.67 -32.88
N GLY A 576 -26.14 26.07 -32.84
CA GLY A 576 -25.71 27.44 -33.07
C GLY A 576 -26.09 28.41 -31.96
N CYS A 577 -26.08 28.00 -30.68
CA CYS A 577 -26.45 28.87 -29.54
C CYS A 577 -25.39 29.92 -29.19
N GLY A 578 -24.13 29.74 -29.63
CA GLY A 578 -23.03 30.69 -29.43
C GLY A 578 -22.43 30.71 -28.01
N LYS A 579 -22.88 29.83 -27.09
CA LYS A 579 -22.40 29.81 -25.71
C LYS A 579 -20.89 29.47 -25.62
N CYS A 580 -20.43 28.53 -26.43
CA CYS A 580 -19.01 28.14 -26.50
C CYS A 580 -18.12 29.31 -26.98
N ALA A 581 -18.56 30.07 -28.00
CA ALA A 581 -17.82 31.21 -28.52
C ALA A 581 -17.76 32.38 -27.51
N LYS A 582 -18.86 32.63 -26.80
CA LYS A 582 -18.93 33.69 -25.76
C LYS A 582 -17.99 33.40 -24.59
N ASN A 583 -17.79 32.12 -24.24
CA ASN A 583 -16.95 31.70 -23.12
C ASN A 583 -15.53 31.31 -23.56
N CYS A 584 -15.15 31.50 -24.82
CA CYS A 584 -13.81 31.19 -25.29
C CYS A 584 -12.83 32.31 -24.95
N PRO A 585 -11.86 32.11 -24.02
CA PRO A 585 -10.94 33.16 -23.61
C PRO A 585 -9.96 33.55 -24.71
N ALA A 586 -9.70 32.66 -25.68
CA ALA A 586 -8.80 32.91 -26.81
C ALA A 586 -9.54 33.46 -28.06
N GLY A 587 -10.86 33.59 -28.03
CA GLY A 587 -11.62 33.97 -29.21
C GLY A 587 -11.50 33.02 -30.41
N ALA A 588 -11.12 31.77 -30.15
CA ALA A 588 -10.83 30.75 -31.19
C ALA A 588 -12.10 30.18 -31.85
N ILE A 589 -13.30 30.55 -31.42
CA ILE A 589 -14.57 29.99 -31.90
C ILE A 589 -15.37 31.00 -32.65
N SER A 590 -15.67 30.72 -33.91
CA SER A 590 -16.44 31.58 -34.79
C SER A 590 -17.68 30.87 -35.33
N GLY A 591 -18.72 31.61 -35.64
CA GLY A 591 -19.97 31.11 -36.21
C GLY A 591 -21.09 32.13 -36.17
N LYS A 592 -22.29 31.74 -36.60
CA LYS A 592 -23.50 32.58 -36.56
C LYS A 592 -24.58 31.87 -35.74
N ILE A 593 -25.41 32.66 -35.04
CA ILE A 593 -26.57 32.15 -34.31
C ILE A 593 -27.46 31.31 -35.24
N LYS A 594 -27.91 30.15 -34.74
CA LYS A 594 -28.68 29.11 -35.46
C LYS A 594 -27.91 28.39 -36.58
N HIS A 595 -26.61 28.57 -36.68
CA HIS A 595 -25.72 27.80 -37.56
C HIS A 595 -24.60 27.18 -36.73
N PRO A 596 -24.05 26.01 -37.16
CA PRO A 596 -22.92 25.39 -36.45
C PRO A 596 -21.74 26.34 -36.32
N TYR A 597 -21.12 26.34 -35.13
CA TYR A 597 -19.88 27.06 -34.86
C TYR A 597 -18.68 26.23 -35.24
N HIS A 598 -17.53 26.89 -35.43
CA HIS A 598 -16.25 26.25 -35.78
C HIS A 598 -15.15 26.72 -34.84
N ILE A 599 -14.23 25.78 -34.48
CA ILE A 599 -13.06 26.08 -33.64
C ILE A 599 -11.84 26.19 -34.55
N ASN A 600 -11.13 27.30 -34.48
CA ASN A 600 -9.80 27.46 -35.08
C ASN A 600 -8.77 26.93 -34.11
N ASN A 601 -8.21 25.75 -34.41
CA ASN A 601 -7.23 25.08 -33.53
C ASN A 601 -5.88 25.81 -33.45
N ASP A 602 -5.54 26.71 -34.40
CA ASP A 602 -4.30 27.52 -34.34
C ASP A 602 -4.42 28.62 -33.27
N LEU A 603 -5.62 29.11 -32.99
CA LEU A 603 -5.89 30.09 -31.97
C LEU A 603 -6.33 29.47 -30.64
N CYS A 604 -6.64 28.17 -30.64
CA CYS A 604 -7.18 27.47 -29.48
C CYS A 604 -6.10 27.19 -28.45
N ILE A 605 -6.27 27.72 -27.23
CA ILE A 605 -5.39 27.43 -26.07
C ILE A 605 -5.73 26.10 -25.37
N LYS A 606 -6.60 25.29 -25.94
CA LYS A 606 -6.95 23.92 -25.50
C LYS A 606 -7.46 23.79 -24.07
N CYS A 607 -8.07 24.84 -23.52
CA CYS A 607 -8.53 24.92 -22.13
C CYS A 607 -9.78 24.08 -21.81
N GLY A 608 -10.55 23.62 -22.81
CA GLY A 608 -11.75 22.80 -22.61
C GLY A 608 -13.05 23.57 -22.30
N ALA A 609 -13.00 24.87 -22.02
CA ALA A 609 -14.17 25.68 -21.65
C ALA A 609 -15.35 25.59 -22.63
N CYS A 610 -15.09 25.38 -23.92
CA CYS A 610 -16.13 25.20 -24.93
C CYS A 610 -16.90 23.89 -24.72
N LYS A 611 -16.24 22.82 -24.33
CA LYS A 611 -16.86 21.52 -24.05
C LYS A 611 -17.70 21.58 -22.77
N ASP A 612 -17.15 22.13 -21.70
CA ASP A 612 -17.81 22.24 -20.39
C ASP A 612 -19.07 23.13 -20.46
N ASN A 613 -19.09 24.11 -21.38
CA ASN A 613 -20.21 25.00 -21.58
C ASN A 613 -21.22 24.51 -22.64
N CYS A 614 -21.00 23.40 -23.33
CA CYS A 614 -21.89 22.88 -24.35
C CYS A 614 -23.00 22.02 -23.76
N ASN A 615 -24.23 22.49 -23.71
CA ASN A 615 -25.38 21.73 -23.20
C ASN A 615 -25.93 20.70 -24.22
N PHE A 616 -25.29 20.57 -25.38
CA PHE A 616 -25.76 19.72 -26.50
C PHE A 616 -24.72 18.67 -26.89
N ASP A 617 -23.68 18.53 -26.10
CA ASP A 617 -22.55 17.61 -26.35
C ASP A 617 -21.97 17.72 -27.77
N ALA A 618 -22.15 18.88 -28.41
CA ALA A 618 -21.66 19.11 -29.76
C ALA A 618 -20.15 19.31 -29.84
N VAL A 619 -19.45 19.57 -28.70
CA VAL A 619 -18.01 19.78 -28.65
C VAL A 619 -17.32 18.48 -28.23
N TYR A 620 -16.47 17.97 -29.11
CA TYR A 620 -15.68 16.76 -28.82
C TYR A 620 -14.19 17.03 -28.95
N VAL A 621 -13.40 16.12 -28.37
CA VAL A 621 -11.93 16.15 -28.43
C VAL A 621 -11.47 15.09 -29.42
N GLU A 622 -10.68 15.49 -30.38
CA GLU A 622 -9.94 14.62 -31.25
C GLU A 622 -8.47 14.50 -30.77
N ALA A 623 -7.89 13.32 -31.04
CA ALA A 623 -6.49 13.08 -30.69
C ALA A 623 -5.56 13.74 -31.72
#